data_2a9961b3fd086a0f291c1492e8b76225
#
_entry.id   2a9961b3fd086a0f291c1492e8b76225
#
_cell.length_a   1.000
_cell.length_b   1.000
_cell.length_c   1.000
_cell.angle_alpha   90.00
_cell.angle_beta   90.00
_cell.angle_gamma   90.00
#
_symmetry.space_group_name_H-M   'P 1'
#
loop_
_entity.id
_entity.type
_entity.pdbx_description
1 polymer ?
#
loop_
_entity_poly.entity_id
_entity_poly.type
_entity_poly.pdbx_seq_one_letter_code
_entity_poly.pdbx_strand_id
1 'polypeptide(L)'
;MLFRSRLCLRSSKKVYNQSLVAMMIAEHGEAKTEQIVKSWVANLATEPFPDDTKMLEAVAAGQCDVGIANTYYFGRLMEKKPDLPLGIFWPNQKANGVHVNISGAGVVKYAKQEKEAVALLEWLSSAKAQNLFADVNMEYPVNAAVKVDPVVAAWGKFKQNPLNVAKAGELQAAAVRLMDRAGYR
;
A
#
# COMPACT_ATOMS: atom_id res chain seq x y z
N MET A 1 -12.93 -20.18 -8.31
CA MET A 1 -11.68 -19.76 -7.64
C MET A 1 -10.64 -19.55 -8.72
N LEU A 2 -10.46 -18.31 -9.17
CA LEU A 2 -9.60 -17.99 -10.31
C LEU A 2 -8.08 -18.01 -10.01
N PHE A 3 -7.67 -17.96 -8.74
CA PHE A 3 -6.26 -17.77 -8.36
C PHE A 3 -5.76 -18.75 -7.30
N ARG A 4 -6.27 -19.98 -7.29
CA ARG A 4 -5.82 -21.00 -6.32
C ARG A 4 -4.32 -21.27 -6.51
N SER A 5 -3.53 -21.06 -5.44
CA SER A 5 -2.06 -21.18 -5.45
C SER A 5 -1.35 -20.27 -6.47
N ARG A 6 -1.91 -19.06 -6.72
CA ARG A 6 -1.38 -18.10 -7.70
C ARG A 6 -1.23 -16.69 -7.13
N LEU A 7 -1.40 -16.52 -5.81
CA LEU A 7 -1.22 -15.26 -5.09
C LEU A 7 0.22 -15.14 -4.57
N CYS A 8 0.84 -13.99 -4.77
CA CYS A 8 2.08 -13.60 -4.11
C CYS A 8 1.86 -12.43 -3.15
N LEU A 9 2.45 -12.52 -1.98
CA LEU A 9 2.39 -11.48 -0.95
C LEU A 9 3.77 -11.14 -0.43
N ARG A 10 3.91 -9.93 0.12
CA ARG A 10 5.03 -9.56 0.99
C ARG A 10 4.85 -10.18 2.37
N SER A 11 5.92 -10.24 3.14
CA SER A 11 5.87 -10.65 4.55
C SER A 11 4.89 -9.79 5.37
N SER A 12 4.17 -10.43 6.29
CA SER A 12 3.29 -9.79 7.28
C SER A 12 4.00 -8.78 8.18
N LYS A 13 5.34 -8.87 8.28
CA LYS A 13 6.18 -7.94 9.05
C LYS A 13 6.23 -6.54 8.45
N LYS A 14 5.79 -6.37 7.18
CA LYS A 14 5.74 -5.05 6.54
C LYS A 14 4.55 -4.25 7.05
N VAL A 15 4.83 -3.02 7.49
CA VAL A 15 3.81 -2.10 8.04
C VAL A 15 2.66 -1.85 7.06
N TYR A 16 2.91 -1.89 5.77
CA TYR A 16 1.88 -1.74 4.73
C TYR A 16 0.84 -2.85 4.75
N ASN A 17 1.25 -4.10 5.02
CA ASN A 17 0.32 -5.22 5.16
C ASN A 17 -0.45 -5.13 6.47
N GLN A 18 0.20 -4.68 7.55
CA GLN A 18 -0.44 -4.44 8.83
C GLN A 18 -1.51 -3.34 8.71
N SER A 19 -1.19 -2.24 8.03
CA SER A 19 -2.12 -1.16 7.72
C SER A 19 -3.31 -1.67 6.89
N LEU A 20 -3.07 -2.41 5.81
CA LEU A 20 -4.13 -2.99 4.98
C LEU A 20 -5.07 -3.87 5.80
N VAL A 21 -4.53 -4.81 6.59
CA VAL A 21 -5.35 -5.72 7.40
C VAL A 21 -6.09 -4.96 8.51
N ALA A 22 -5.47 -3.94 9.13
CA ALA A 22 -6.13 -3.08 10.11
C ALA A 22 -7.33 -2.33 9.50
N MET A 23 -7.17 -1.79 8.29
CA MET A 23 -8.28 -1.12 7.59
C MET A 23 -9.38 -2.11 7.17
N MET A 24 -9.02 -3.35 6.82
CA MET A 24 -10.02 -4.41 6.56
C MET A 24 -10.79 -4.79 7.84
N ILE A 25 -10.13 -4.81 9.00
CA ILE A 25 -10.81 -4.99 10.29
C ILE A 25 -11.81 -3.85 10.54
N ALA A 26 -11.40 -2.60 10.28
CA ALA A 26 -12.28 -1.44 10.44
C ALA A 26 -13.51 -1.51 9.52
N GLU A 27 -13.37 -2.05 8.32
CA GLU A 27 -14.44 -2.13 7.33
C GLU A 27 -15.36 -3.34 7.50
N HIS A 28 -14.79 -4.51 7.80
CA HIS A 28 -15.50 -5.79 7.75
C HIS A 28 -15.63 -6.49 9.10
N GLY A 29 -14.95 -5.99 10.13
CA GLY A 29 -14.78 -6.66 11.42
C GLY A 29 -13.70 -7.75 11.39
N GLU A 30 -13.24 -8.13 12.59
CA GLU A 30 -12.10 -9.03 12.78
C GLU A 30 -12.36 -10.43 12.20
N ALA A 31 -13.53 -11.03 12.51
CA ALA A 31 -13.85 -12.39 12.08
C ALA A 31 -13.87 -12.54 10.54
N LYS A 32 -14.48 -11.59 9.82
CA LYS A 32 -14.54 -11.62 8.36
C LYS A 32 -13.16 -11.39 7.74
N THR A 33 -12.40 -10.46 8.31
CA THR A 33 -11.03 -10.18 7.86
C THR A 33 -10.13 -11.39 8.05
N GLU A 34 -10.24 -12.11 9.17
CA GLU A 34 -9.46 -13.33 9.41
C GLU A 34 -9.77 -14.42 8.39
N GLN A 35 -11.04 -14.59 8.01
CA GLN A 35 -11.42 -15.52 6.94
C GLN A 35 -10.78 -15.14 5.60
N ILE A 36 -10.73 -13.84 5.27
CA ILE A 36 -10.11 -13.36 4.03
C ILE A 36 -8.61 -13.62 4.06
N VAL A 37 -7.92 -13.28 5.17
CA VAL A 37 -6.47 -13.47 5.30
C VAL A 37 -6.10 -14.96 5.27
N LYS A 38 -6.88 -15.84 5.93
CA LYS A 38 -6.72 -17.30 5.80
C LYS A 38 -6.88 -17.77 4.35
N SER A 39 -7.81 -17.17 3.62
CA SER A 39 -7.97 -17.48 2.19
C SER A 39 -6.78 -17.01 1.36
N TRP A 40 -6.16 -15.88 1.69
CA TRP A 40 -4.91 -15.44 1.05
C TRP A 40 -3.80 -16.47 1.29
N VAL A 41 -3.58 -16.86 2.55
CA VAL A 41 -2.55 -17.85 2.92
C VAL A 41 -2.77 -19.18 2.17
N ALA A 42 -4.01 -19.68 2.11
CA ALA A 42 -4.35 -20.91 1.40
C ALA A 42 -4.16 -20.83 -0.13
N ASN A 43 -4.04 -19.62 -0.69
CA ASN A 43 -3.85 -19.39 -2.12
C ASN A 43 -2.46 -18.83 -2.48
N LEU A 44 -1.52 -18.82 -1.53
CA LEU A 44 -0.14 -18.44 -1.82
C LEU A 44 0.50 -19.42 -2.82
N ALA A 45 1.19 -18.86 -3.80
CA ALA A 45 2.00 -19.64 -4.76
C ALA A 45 3.34 -20.07 -4.15
N THR A 46 3.84 -19.29 -3.20
CA THR A 46 5.13 -19.49 -2.53
C THR A 46 5.14 -18.78 -1.16
N GLU A 47 6.19 -18.98 -0.38
CA GLU A 47 6.42 -18.22 0.84
C GLU A 47 6.42 -16.70 0.56
N PRO A 48 5.95 -15.87 1.51
CA PRO A 48 5.90 -14.42 1.33
C PRO A 48 7.28 -13.80 1.06
N PHE A 49 7.31 -12.84 0.16
CA PHE A 49 8.53 -12.14 -0.25
C PHE A 49 8.98 -11.09 0.78
N PRO A 50 10.28 -10.80 0.86
CA PRO A 50 10.81 -9.80 1.79
C PRO A 50 10.42 -8.36 1.42
N ASP A 51 10.12 -8.09 0.14
CA ASP A 51 9.80 -6.76 -0.37
C ASP A 51 8.90 -6.80 -1.62
N ASP A 52 8.34 -5.63 -1.99
CA ASP A 52 7.46 -5.48 -3.14
C ASP A 52 8.16 -5.76 -4.46
N THR A 53 9.40 -5.30 -4.63
CA THR A 53 10.11 -5.43 -5.90
C THR A 53 10.33 -6.89 -6.26
N LYS A 54 10.80 -7.70 -5.31
CA LYS A 54 10.96 -9.15 -5.52
C LYS A 54 9.64 -9.85 -5.79
N MET A 55 8.59 -9.43 -5.09
CA MET A 55 7.25 -9.98 -5.32
C MET A 55 6.73 -9.61 -6.71
N LEU A 56 6.91 -8.36 -7.17
CA LEU A 56 6.51 -7.94 -8.53
C LEU A 56 7.33 -8.64 -9.61
N GLU A 57 8.63 -8.84 -9.40
CA GLU A 57 9.48 -9.62 -10.31
C GLU A 57 9.03 -11.08 -10.40
N ALA A 58 8.58 -11.68 -9.29
CA ALA A 58 8.02 -13.03 -9.29
C ALA A 58 6.68 -13.11 -10.07
N VAL A 59 5.83 -12.10 -9.98
CA VAL A 59 4.63 -12.00 -10.81
C VAL A 59 5.01 -11.89 -12.28
N ALA A 60 5.96 -11.01 -12.63
CA ALA A 60 6.43 -10.85 -14.00
C ALA A 60 7.04 -12.15 -14.58
N ALA A 61 7.69 -12.95 -13.74
CA ALA A 61 8.25 -14.26 -14.11
C ALA A 61 7.22 -15.38 -14.17
N GLY A 62 5.94 -15.12 -13.89
CA GLY A 62 4.87 -16.12 -13.93
C GLY A 62 4.83 -17.09 -12.74
N GLN A 63 5.55 -16.81 -11.66
CA GLN A 63 5.46 -17.64 -10.43
C GLN A 63 4.09 -17.47 -9.76
N CYS A 64 3.46 -16.32 -9.92
CA CYS A 64 2.12 -15.99 -9.48
C CYS A 64 1.42 -15.10 -10.50
N ASP A 65 0.08 -15.08 -10.47
CA ASP A 65 -0.72 -14.27 -11.40
C ASP A 65 -1.06 -12.90 -10.81
N VAL A 66 -1.05 -12.78 -9.48
CA VAL A 66 -1.46 -11.57 -8.78
C VAL A 66 -0.62 -11.36 -7.52
N GLY A 67 -0.35 -10.09 -7.20
CA GLY A 67 0.33 -9.68 -5.98
C GLY A 67 -0.27 -8.40 -5.40
N ILE A 68 -0.14 -8.20 -4.09
CA ILE A 68 -0.55 -6.96 -3.42
C ILE A 68 0.69 -6.13 -3.13
N ALA A 69 0.80 -4.97 -3.78
CA ALA A 69 1.95 -4.07 -3.69
C ALA A 69 1.51 -2.62 -3.51
N ASN A 70 2.44 -1.79 -3.06
CA ASN A 70 2.27 -0.34 -3.19
C ASN A 70 2.64 0.09 -4.61
N THR A 71 1.85 1.00 -5.17
CA THR A 71 1.95 1.44 -6.56
C THR A 71 3.29 2.04 -6.93
N TYR A 72 3.94 2.76 -6.03
CA TYR A 72 5.23 3.38 -6.30
C TYR A 72 6.37 2.36 -6.52
N TYR A 73 6.31 1.16 -5.94
CA TYR A 73 7.27 0.10 -6.29
C TYR A 73 7.06 -0.42 -7.70
N PHE A 74 5.79 -0.55 -8.11
CA PHE A 74 5.47 -0.87 -9.50
C PHE A 74 6.00 0.20 -10.44
N GLY A 75 5.74 1.48 -10.18
CA GLY A 75 6.23 2.60 -10.98
C GLY A 75 7.74 2.57 -11.16
N ARG A 76 8.49 2.48 -10.07
CA ARG A 76 9.96 2.42 -10.10
C ARG A 76 10.51 1.18 -10.81
N LEU A 77 9.79 0.06 -10.73
CA LEU A 77 10.18 -1.15 -11.46
C LEU A 77 9.96 -0.99 -12.94
N MET A 78 8.79 -0.47 -13.36
CA MET A 78 8.46 -0.23 -14.76
C MET A 78 9.33 0.85 -15.41
N GLU A 79 9.76 1.86 -14.66
CA GLU A 79 10.74 2.83 -15.14
C GLU A 79 12.08 2.17 -15.54
N LYS A 80 12.52 1.20 -14.75
CA LYS A 80 13.78 0.46 -15.01
C LYS A 80 13.63 -0.67 -16.02
N LYS A 81 12.46 -1.26 -16.09
CA LYS A 81 12.14 -2.46 -16.89
C LYS A 81 10.75 -2.32 -17.52
N PRO A 82 10.59 -1.44 -18.53
CA PRO A 82 9.28 -1.08 -19.09
C PRO A 82 8.54 -2.23 -19.79
N ASP A 83 9.28 -3.24 -20.24
CA ASP A 83 8.72 -4.37 -21.00
C ASP A 83 8.21 -5.52 -20.11
N LEU A 84 8.23 -5.37 -18.78
CA LEU A 84 7.69 -6.40 -17.90
C LEU A 84 6.17 -6.55 -18.10
N PRO A 85 5.65 -7.79 -18.17
CA PRO A 85 4.23 -8.06 -18.40
C PRO A 85 3.42 -7.84 -17.11
N LEU A 86 3.44 -6.63 -16.59
CA LEU A 86 2.74 -6.24 -15.36
C LEU A 86 1.71 -5.16 -15.63
N GLY A 87 0.59 -5.22 -14.91
CA GLY A 87 -0.45 -4.21 -14.94
C GLY A 87 -1.05 -3.97 -13.55
N ILE A 88 -1.62 -2.78 -13.34
CA ILE A 88 -2.31 -2.44 -12.10
C ILE A 88 -3.78 -2.83 -12.21
N PHE A 89 -4.29 -3.49 -11.18
CA PHE A 89 -5.71 -3.70 -10.96
C PHE A 89 -6.16 -2.97 -9.70
N TRP A 90 -7.17 -2.11 -9.82
CA TRP A 90 -7.76 -1.39 -8.71
C TRP A 90 -8.93 -2.19 -8.14
N PRO A 91 -8.80 -2.80 -6.93
CA PRO A 91 -9.87 -3.58 -6.34
C PRO A 91 -11.01 -2.71 -5.80
N ASN A 92 -12.16 -3.32 -5.52
CA ASN A 92 -13.29 -2.72 -4.82
C ASN A 92 -13.90 -1.45 -5.46
N GLN A 93 -13.69 -1.22 -6.76
CA GLN A 93 -14.15 0.02 -7.41
C GLN A 93 -15.67 0.15 -7.47
N LYS A 94 -16.42 -0.97 -7.43
CA LYS A 94 -17.89 -1.00 -7.34
C LYS A 94 -18.39 -0.97 -5.89
N ALA A 95 -17.49 -1.02 -4.91
CA ALA A 95 -17.79 -1.00 -3.47
C ALA A 95 -17.11 0.20 -2.81
N ASN A 96 -16.38 0.01 -1.72
CA ASN A 96 -15.80 1.08 -0.91
C ASN A 96 -14.48 1.64 -1.44
N GLY A 97 -13.97 1.12 -2.55
CA GLY A 97 -12.71 1.59 -3.13
C GLY A 97 -11.48 0.85 -2.61
N VAL A 98 -10.32 1.23 -3.12
CA VAL A 98 -9.04 0.62 -2.77
C VAL A 98 -8.44 1.26 -1.53
N HIS A 99 -7.78 0.45 -0.70
CA HIS A 99 -6.97 0.95 0.41
C HIS A 99 -5.84 1.83 -0.09
N VAL A 100 -5.60 2.96 0.58
CA VAL A 100 -4.49 3.86 0.31
C VAL A 100 -3.61 3.98 1.56
N ASN A 101 -2.30 3.94 1.37
CA ASN A 101 -1.34 4.33 2.39
C ASN A 101 -1.04 5.82 2.27
N ILE A 102 -0.85 6.48 3.41
CA ILE A 102 -0.53 7.90 3.47
C ILE A 102 0.76 8.03 4.28
N SER A 103 1.75 8.73 3.71
CA SER A 103 2.92 9.16 4.46
C SER A 103 2.51 10.30 5.40
N GLY A 104 2.96 10.22 6.64
CA GLY A 104 2.66 11.23 7.65
C GLY A 104 3.93 11.64 8.41
N ALA A 105 3.90 12.84 8.97
CA ALA A 105 4.95 13.33 9.83
C ALA A 105 4.38 14.15 10.99
N GLY A 106 5.13 14.24 12.07
CA GLY A 106 4.72 15.01 13.26
C GLY A 106 5.92 15.54 14.02
N VAL A 107 5.70 16.59 14.80
CA VAL A 107 6.70 17.15 15.70
C VAL A 107 6.71 16.33 16.99
N VAL A 108 7.90 15.86 17.39
CA VAL A 108 8.04 15.08 18.64
C VAL A 108 7.86 16.01 19.86
N LYS A 109 7.25 15.48 20.93
CA LYS A 109 6.86 16.24 22.14
C LYS A 109 7.97 17.10 22.74
N TYR A 110 9.22 16.69 22.62
CA TYR A 110 10.37 17.38 23.20
C TYR A 110 11.30 17.97 22.13
N ALA A 111 10.75 18.34 20.97
CA ALA A 111 11.51 19.02 19.94
C ALA A 111 12.06 20.35 20.48
N LYS A 112 13.38 20.56 20.33
CA LYS A 112 14.01 21.83 20.76
C LYS A 112 13.74 22.98 19.80
N GLN A 113 13.46 22.67 18.54
CA GLN A 113 13.22 23.61 17.43
C GLN A 113 11.82 23.34 16.83
N GLU A 114 10.79 23.53 17.66
CA GLU A 114 9.41 23.23 17.28
C GLU A 114 8.93 24.09 16.10
N LYS A 115 9.26 25.39 16.10
CA LYS A 115 8.86 26.32 15.03
C LYS A 115 9.43 25.92 13.67
N GLU A 116 10.70 25.54 13.65
CA GLU A 116 11.41 25.10 12.45
C GLU A 116 10.86 23.74 11.96
N ALA A 117 10.54 22.86 12.90
CA ALA A 117 9.91 21.58 12.57
C ALA A 117 8.52 21.75 11.96
N VAL A 118 7.69 22.65 12.51
CA VAL A 118 6.38 23.00 11.94
C VAL A 118 6.54 23.60 10.54
N ALA A 119 7.46 24.59 10.39
CA ALA A 119 7.73 25.20 9.09
C ALA A 119 8.16 24.17 8.02
N LEU A 120 8.96 23.17 8.42
CA LEU A 120 9.31 22.05 7.52
C LEU A 120 8.09 21.23 7.12
N LEU A 121 7.19 20.88 8.06
CA LEU A 121 5.98 20.13 7.76
C LEU A 121 5.03 20.89 6.84
N GLU A 122 4.88 22.20 7.06
CA GLU A 122 4.10 23.08 6.18
C GLU A 122 4.73 23.12 4.78
N TRP A 123 6.07 23.26 4.69
CA TRP A 123 6.77 23.23 3.41
C TRP A 123 6.59 21.89 2.69
N LEU A 124 6.68 20.75 3.41
CA LEU A 124 6.48 19.41 2.84
C LEU A 124 5.08 19.23 2.22
N SER A 125 4.07 19.93 2.71
CA SER A 125 2.71 19.94 2.13
C SER A 125 2.51 20.97 1.01
N SER A 126 3.49 21.84 0.76
CA SER A 126 3.43 22.84 -0.31
C SER A 126 3.46 22.20 -1.70
N ALA A 127 2.95 22.93 -2.70
CA ALA A 127 2.99 22.49 -4.08
C ALA A 127 4.43 22.21 -4.58
N LYS A 128 5.40 23.00 -4.14
CA LYS A 128 6.81 22.84 -4.51
C LYS A 128 7.38 21.50 -4.01
N ALA A 129 7.19 21.19 -2.73
CA ALA A 129 7.68 19.93 -2.16
C ALA A 129 6.93 18.73 -2.72
N GLN A 130 5.60 18.84 -2.86
CA GLN A 130 4.77 17.74 -3.39
C GLN A 130 5.09 17.41 -4.84
N ASN A 131 5.48 18.37 -5.69
CA ASN A 131 5.99 18.08 -7.03
C ASN A 131 7.26 17.24 -6.98
N LEU A 132 8.21 17.55 -6.07
CA LEU A 132 9.43 16.76 -5.93
C LEU A 132 9.13 15.30 -5.52
N PHE A 133 8.18 15.09 -4.59
CA PHE A 133 7.80 13.73 -4.18
C PHE A 133 7.04 12.98 -5.26
N ALA A 134 6.14 13.63 -5.98
CA ALA A 134 5.37 13.01 -7.05
C ALA A 134 6.29 12.47 -8.15
N ASP A 135 7.25 13.28 -8.62
CA ASP A 135 8.17 12.91 -9.70
C ASP A 135 9.15 11.81 -9.28
N VAL A 136 9.87 12.04 -8.16
CA VAL A 136 10.98 11.15 -7.75
C VAL A 136 10.48 9.81 -7.21
N ASN A 137 9.34 9.79 -6.52
CA ASN A 137 8.86 8.60 -5.82
C ASN A 137 7.72 7.86 -6.54
N MET A 138 7.19 8.37 -7.63
CA MET A 138 6.00 7.80 -8.31
C MET A 138 4.80 7.72 -7.36
N GLU A 139 4.61 8.74 -6.52
CA GLU A 139 3.55 8.83 -5.52
C GLU A 139 2.47 9.81 -5.95
N TYR A 140 1.26 9.61 -5.43
CA TYR A 140 0.18 10.57 -5.59
C TYR A 140 0.39 11.75 -4.63
N PRO A 141 0.38 13.01 -5.12
CA PRO A 141 0.49 14.17 -4.22
C PRO A 141 -0.75 14.30 -3.34
N VAL A 142 -0.57 14.69 -2.08
CA VAL A 142 -1.68 15.00 -1.17
C VAL A 142 -2.21 16.44 -1.38
N ASN A 143 -1.41 17.29 -1.99
CA ASN A 143 -1.83 18.65 -2.34
C ASN A 143 -2.59 18.63 -3.67
N ALA A 144 -3.88 18.95 -3.63
CA ALA A 144 -4.77 18.92 -4.80
C ALA A 144 -4.38 19.92 -5.93
N ALA A 145 -3.55 20.92 -5.64
CA ALA A 145 -3.04 21.86 -6.65
C ALA A 145 -1.88 21.28 -7.47
N VAL A 146 -1.33 20.16 -7.04
CA VAL A 146 -0.19 19.48 -7.72
C VAL A 146 -0.73 18.46 -8.72
N LYS A 147 -0.23 18.52 -9.94
CA LYS A 147 -0.57 17.52 -10.96
C LYS A 147 0.12 16.21 -10.64
N VAL A 148 -0.62 15.12 -10.85
CA VAL A 148 -0.06 13.76 -10.79
C VAL A 148 0.95 13.60 -11.93
N ASP A 149 2.08 12.95 -11.65
CA ASP A 149 3.06 12.58 -12.65
C ASP A 149 2.41 11.84 -13.83
N PRO A 150 2.80 12.11 -15.10
CA PRO A 150 2.20 11.46 -16.27
C PRO A 150 2.24 9.92 -16.23
N VAL A 151 3.30 9.32 -15.71
CA VAL A 151 3.42 7.86 -15.57
C VAL A 151 2.39 7.34 -14.56
N VAL A 152 2.28 8.03 -13.41
CA VAL A 152 1.29 7.68 -12.36
C VAL A 152 -0.14 7.93 -12.87
N ALA A 153 -0.37 9.01 -13.62
CA ALA A 153 -1.67 9.31 -14.23
C ALA A 153 -2.11 8.25 -15.24
N ALA A 154 -1.16 7.64 -15.96
CA ALA A 154 -1.44 6.58 -16.93
C ALA A 154 -1.96 5.28 -16.27
N TRP A 155 -1.80 5.10 -14.96
CA TRP A 155 -2.38 3.96 -14.23
C TRP A 155 -3.90 4.05 -14.08
N GLY A 156 -4.49 5.13 -14.52
CA GLY A 156 -5.93 5.37 -14.51
C GLY A 156 -6.46 5.94 -13.19
N LYS A 157 -7.74 6.28 -13.23
CA LYS A 157 -8.44 6.80 -12.03
C LYS A 157 -8.94 5.65 -11.17
N PHE A 158 -8.93 5.85 -9.87
CA PHE A 158 -9.48 4.91 -8.91
C PHE A 158 -10.29 5.61 -7.82
N LYS A 159 -11.23 4.87 -7.25
CA LYS A 159 -11.95 5.25 -6.04
C LYS A 159 -11.14 4.80 -4.83
N GLN A 160 -10.73 5.74 -3.98
CA GLN A 160 -10.08 5.42 -2.72
C GLN A 160 -11.10 5.05 -1.64
N ASN A 161 -10.70 4.21 -0.70
CA ASN A 161 -11.49 3.88 0.47
C ASN A 161 -11.61 5.15 1.36
N PRO A 162 -12.85 5.55 1.79
CA PRO A 162 -13.06 6.79 2.53
C PRO A 162 -12.75 6.67 4.04
N LEU A 163 -12.39 5.49 4.54
CA LEU A 163 -12.09 5.31 5.96
C LEU A 163 -10.88 6.15 6.37
N ASN A 164 -10.97 6.77 7.54
CA ASN A 164 -9.85 7.51 8.10
C ASN A 164 -8.70 6.57 8.44
N VAL A 165 -7.53 6.83 7.85
CA VAL A 165 -6.32 6.00 8.03
C VAL A 165 -5.80 5.94 9.47
N ALA A 166 -6.23 6.83 10.37
CA ALA A 166 -5.95 6.72 11.81
C ALA A 166 -6.39 5.37 12.38
N LYS A 167 -7.44 4.76 11.81
CA LYS A 167 -7.91 3.42 12.17
C LYS A 167 -6.83 2.34 11.98
N ALA A 168 -5.91 2.52 11.03
CA ALA A 168 -4.80 1.61 10.84
C ALA A 168 -3.88 1.57 12.08
N GLY A 169 -3.62 2.73 12.70
CA GLY A 169 -2.85 2.81 13.95
C GLY A 169 -3.60 2.20 15.14
N GLU A 170 -4.88 2.54 15.29
CA GLU A 170 -5.73 2.01 16.39
C GLU A 170 -5.83 0.47 16.36
N LEU A 171 -5.90 -0.11 15.18
CA LEU A 171 -6.13 -1.54 14.96
C LEU A 171 -4.87 -2.34 14.60
N GLN A 172 -3.69 -1.70 14.57
CA GLN A 172 -2.44 -2.37 14.17
C GLN A 172 -2.16 -3.62 15.00
N ALA A 173 -2.26 -3.53 16.32
CA ALA A 173 -2.01 -4.67 17.20
C ALA A 173 -3.01 -5.82 16.95
N ALA A 174 -4.27 -5.51 16.67
CA ALA A 174 -5.28 -6.50 16.30
C ALA A 174 -4.95 -7.15 14.94
N ALA A 175 -4.54 -6.35 13.96
CA ALA A 175 -4.14 -6.84 12.65
C ALA A 175 -2.93 -7.79 12.71
N VAL A 176 -1.90 -7.46 13.49
CA VAL A 176 -0.73 -8.32 13.68
C VAL A 176 -1.14 -9.67 14.29
N ARG A 177 -1.94 -9.66 15.37
CA ARG A 177 -2.44 -10.91 15.98
C ARG A 177 -3.31 -11.72 15.03
N LEU A 178 -4.15 -11.05 14.23
CA LEU A 178 -4.99 -11.71 13.24
C LEU A 178 -4.15 -12.39 12.14
N MET A 179 -3.15 -11.69 11.60
CA MET A 179 -2.26 -12.27 10.59
C MET A 179 -1.51 -13.49 11.13
N ASP A 180 -1.03 -13.42 12.37
CA ASP A 180 -0.36 -14.54 13.03
C ASP A 180 -1.30 -15.76 13.17
N ARG A 181 -2.53 -15.58 13.70
CA ARG A 181 -3.56 -16.64 13.77
C ARG A 181 -3.94 -17.21 12.42
N ALA A 182 -3.91 -16.40 11.39
CA ALA A 182 -4.20 -16.83 10.02
C ALA A 182 -3.03 -17.56 9.34
N GLY A 183 -1.85 -17.62 9.99
CA GLY A 183 -0.64 -18.21 9.43
C GLY A 183 0.06 -17.36 8.37
N TYR A 184 -0.25 -16.06 8.29
CA TYR A 184 0.39 -15.14 7.37
C TYR A 184 1.71 -14.63 7.98
N ARG A 185 2.84 -14.96 7.36
CA ARG A 185 4.21 -14.71 7.85
C ARG A 185 4.97 -13.67 7.04
#